data_c53434953dda665fd3510e748c89c314
#
_entry.id   c53434953dda665fd3510e748c89c314
#
_cell.length_a   1.000
_cell.length_b   1.000
_cell.length_c   1.000
_cell.angle_alpha   90.00
_cell.angle_beta   90.00
_cell.angle_gamma   90.00
#
_symmetry.space_group_name_H-M   'P 1'
#
loop_
_entity.id
_entity.type
_entity.pdbx_description
1 polymer ?
#
loop_
_entity_poly.entity_id
_entity_poly.type
_entity_poly.pdbx_seq_one_letter_code
_entity_poly.pdbx_strand_id
1 'polypeptide(L)'
;MAIGLVPSILSADFTCLGEQVREADAAGAQRIQIDIMDGHFVPNITMGPIVVEAVRRCTRLPLEAHLMITNPEQYIEDFAQAGADVIIVHQEVSPHLHRLIQQIKTAGKMAAVALTPSTPVFMLEDILSLLDMVLIMTVNPGFGGQEFIHETLPKIARLRQIITQRGLHCDIEVDGGIHEATVPLVVRAGANLLVAGSAVYNQHESVSEAMARLRNAIPESM
;
A
#
# COMPACT_ATOMS: atom_id res chain seq x y z
N MET A 1 9.47 14.92 6.45
CA MET A 1 9.33 13.47 6.26
C MET A 1 9.53 13.19 4.78
N ALA A 2 10.35 12.22 4.40
CA ALA A 2 10.54 11.89 2.98
C ALA A 2 9.26 11.25 2.42
N ILE A 3 8.88 11.60 1.20
CA ILE A 3 7.73 11.03 0.50
C ILE A 3 8.24 9.91 -0.41
N GLY A 4 7.66 8.71 -0.27
CA GLY A 4 7.99 7.52 -1.06
C GLY A 4 6.92 7.19 -2.10
N LEU A 5 7.36 6.81 -3.30
CA LEU A 5 6.48 6.24 -4.32
C LEU A 5 6.54 4.71 -4.23
N VAL A 6 5.37 4.09 -4.25
CA VAL A 6 5.19 2.63 -4.12
C VAL A 6 4.41 2.13 -5.34
N PRO A 7 5.09 1.66 -6.40
CA PRO A 7 4.42 1.08 -7.56
C PRO A 7 3.63 -0.18 -7.19
N SER A 8 2.31 -0.22 -7.52
CA SER A 8 1.51 -1.44 -7.42
C SER A 8 1.56 -2.22 -8.72
N ILE A 9 2.03 -3.45 -8.65
CA ILE A 9 2.12 -4.35 -9.82
C ILE A 9 0.77 -4.86 -10.31
N LEU A 10 -0.34 -4.50 -9.65
CA LEU A 10 -1.68 -4.84 -10.13
C LEU A 10 -1.93 -4.33 -11.56
N SER A 11 -1.30 -3.20 -11.93
CA SER A 11 -1.41 -2.60 -13.27
C SER A 11 -0.24 -2.95 -14.21
N ALA A 12 0.72 -3.76 -13.77
CA ALA A 12 1.87 -4.15 -14.58
C ALA A 12 1.49 -5.13 -15.69
N ASP A 13 2.30 -5.17 -16.74
CA ASP A 13 2.23 -6.23 -17.74
C ASP A 13 2.89 -7.51 -17.21
N PHE A 14 2.08 -8.51 -16.89
CA PHE A 14 2.55 -9.78 -16.35
C PHE A 14 3.43 -10.58 -17.32
N THR A 15 3.40 -10.27 -18.63
CA THR A 15 4.29 -10.92 -19.62
C THR A 15 5.74 -10.47 -19.46
N CYS A 16 5.99 -9.28 -18.88
CA CYS A 16 7.31 -8.71 -18.61
C CYS A 16 7.45 -8.15 -17.19
N LEU A 17 6.69 -8.69 -16.22
CA LEU A 17 6.61 -8.21 -14.84
C LEU A 17 7.99 -7.97 -14.21
N GLY A 18 8.92 -8.93 -14.37
CA GLY A 18 10.25 -8.80 -13.78
C GLY A 18 11.08 -7.64 -14.32
N GLU A 19 10.87 -7.26 -15.58
CA GLU A 19 11.53 -6.11 -16.21
C GLU A 19 10.95 -4.81 -15.65
N GLN A 20 9.63 -4.70 -15.58
CA GLN A 20 8.95 -3.53 -15.06
C GLN A 20 9.23 -3.30 -13.56
N VAL A 21 9.37 -4.37 -12.76
CA VAL A 21 9.79 -4.27 -11.35
C VAL A 21 11.22 -3.72 -11.24
N ARG A 22 12.16 -4.21 -12.07
CA ARG A 22 13.53 -3.69 -12.05
C ARG A 22 13.61 -2.23 -12.51
N GLU A 23 12.80 -1.86 -13.50
CA GLU A 23 12.70 -0.48 -13.96
C GLU A 23 12.18 0.45 -12.85
N ALA A 24 11.14 0.04 -12.11
CA ALA A 24 10.61 0.79 -10.97
C ALA A 24 11.67 0.93 -9.84
N ASP A 25 12.42 -0.14 -9.54
CA ASP A 25 13.54 -0.12 -8.58
C ASP A 25 14.61 0.88 -9.02
N ALA A 26 15.07 0.80 -10.27
CA ALA A 26 16.06 1.71 -10.85
C ALA A 26 15.56 3.17 -10.90
N ALA A 27 14.26 3.37 -11.08
CA ALA A 27 13.62 4.69 -11.04
C ALA A 27 13.45 5.25 -9.61
N GLY A 28 13.88 4.51 -8.57
CA GLY A 28 13.88 4.96 -7.18
C GLY A 28 12.54 4.78 -6.47
N ALA A 29 11.82 3.70 -6.76
CA ALA A 29 10.71 3.25 -5.93
C ALA A 29 11.18 3.01 -4.49
N GLN A 30 10.32 3.28 -3.51
CA GLN A 30 10.64 3.02 -2.10
C GLN A 30 10.30 1.59 -1.71
N ARG A 31 9.24 1.03 -2.28
CA ARG A 31 8.72 -0.31 -2.05
C ARG A 31 7.98 -0.78 -3.32
N ILE A 32 7.59 -2.04 -3.37
CA ILE A 32 6.70 -2.58 -4.43
C ILE A 32 5.48 -3.17 -3.74
N GLN A 33 4.28 -2.72 -4.13
CA GLN A 33 3.02 -3.28 -3.64
C GLN A 33 2.50 -4.40 -4.52
N ILE A 34 2.01 -5.44 -3.87
CA ILE A 34 1.39 -6.62 -4.47
C ILE A 34 0.00 -6.77 -3.89
N ASP A 35 -1.04 -6.58 -4.73
CA ASP A 35 -2.44 -6.60 -4.32
C ASP A 35 -3.04 -7.99 -4.46
N ILE A 36 -3.26 -8.66 -3.34
CA ILE A 36 -3.79 -10.01 -3.23
C ILE A 36 -5.30 -9.96 -2.97
N MET A 37 -6.07 -10.56 -3.86
CA MET A 37 -7.54 -10.56 -3.83
C MET A 37 -8.09 -11.97 -3.99
N ASP A 38 -9.14 -12.32 -3.21
CA ASP A 38 -9.70 -13.67 -3.11
C ASP A 38 -11.07 -13.86 -3.77
N GLY A 39 -11.65 -12.80 -4.34
CA GLY A 39 -13.00 -12.86 -4.92
C GLY A 39 -14.12 -12.88 -3.88
N HIS A 40 -13.82 -12.73 -2.58
CA HIS A 40 -14.77 -12.72 -1.48
C HIS A 40 -14.81 -11.37 -0.76
N PHE A 41 -13.67 -10.93 -0.20
CA PHE A 41 -13.58 -9.59 0.38
C PHE A 41 -13.75 -8.50 -0.67
N VAL A 42 -13.21 -8.72 -1.86
CA VAL A 42 -13.37 -7.86 -3.04
C VAL A 42 -13.79 -8.70 -4.25
N PRO A 43 -14.55 -8.15 -5.23
CA PRO A 43 -15.08 -8.91 -6.35
C PRO A 43 -14.05 -9.13 -7.48
N ASN A 44 -12.81 -9.49 -7.12
CA ASN A 44 -11.73 -9.77 -8.04
C ASN A 44 -10.80 -10.82 -7.44
N ILE A 45 -10.10 -11.59 -8.30
CA ILE A 45 -9.07 -12.57 -7.93
C ILE A 45 -7.79 -12.15 -8.63
N THR A 46 -6.67 -12.07 -7.90
CA THR A 46 -5.43 -11.58 -8.49
C THR A 46 -4.25 -12.54 -8.27
N MET A 47 -3.51 -12.37 -7.19
CA MET A 47 -2.18 -12.93 -6.97
C MET A 47 -2.13 -13.72 -5.66
N GLY A 48 -1.04 -14.46 -5.48
CA GLY A 48 -0.76 -15.20 -4.25
C GLY A 48 0.73 -15.23 -3.92
N PRO A 49 1.17 -16.01 -2.92
CA PRO A 49 2.57 -16.08 -2.49
C PRO A 49 3.57 -16.36 -3.62
N ILE A 50 3.19 -17.15 -4.62
CA ILE A 50 4.03 -17.47 -5.80
C ILE A 50 4.44 -16.21 -6.59
N VAL A 51 3.58 -15.19 -6.66
CA VAL A 51 3.91 -13.91 -7.32
C VAL A 51 4.86 -13.09 -6.44
N VAL A 52 4.64 -13.05 -5.12
CA VAL A 52 5.57 -12.39 -4.18
C VAL A 52 6.97 -12.99 -4.31
N GLU A 53 7.08 -14.32 -4.35
CA GLU A 53 8.34 -15.02 -4.54
C GLU A 53 9.00 -14.68 -5.89
N ALA A 54 8.21 -14.57 -6.96
CA ALA A 54 8.72 -14.19 -8.28
C ALA A 54 9.26 -12.74 -8.28
N VAL A 55 8.52 -11.80 -7.69
CA VAL A 55 8.93 -10.38 -7.55
C VAL A 55 10.17 -10.26 -6.66
N ARG A 56 10.25 -11.02 -5.55
CA ARG A 56 11.42 -11.04 -4.65
C ARG A 56 12.72 -11.35 -5.39
N ARG A 57 12.68 -12.20 -6.41
CA ARG A 57 13.86 -12.49 -7.24
C ARG A 57 14.29 -11.35 -8.17
N CYS A 58 13.42 -10.35 -8.37
CA CYS A 58 13.65 -9.24 -9.30
C CYS A 58 14.20 -7.97 -8.62
N THR A 59 13.97 -7.79 -7.32
CA THR A 59 14.37 -6.58 -6.58
C THR A 59 14.80 -6.90 -5.15
N ARG A 60 15.50 -5.97 -4.52
CA ARG A 60 15.79 -5.97 -3.08
C ARG A 60 14.96 -4.95 -2.30
N LEU A 61 14.12 -4.17 -2.97
CA LEU A 61 13.20 -3.24 -2.31
C LEU A 61 12.27 -4.00 -1.35
N PRO A 62 11.77 -3.36 -0.30
CA PRO A 62 10.72 -3.94 0.51
C PRO A 62 9.50 -4.27 -0.34
N LEU A 63 8.94 -5.48 -0.13
CA LEU A 63 7.71 -5.93 -0.77
C LEU A 63 6.56 -5.84 0.20
N GLU A 64 5.47 -5.24 -0.23
CA GLU A 64 4.23 -5.10 0.52
C GLU A 64 3.19 -6.08 -0.02
N ALA A 65 2.78 -7.04 0.81
CA ALA A 65 1.65 -7.91 0.52
C ALA A 65 0.38 -7.28 1.08
N HIS A 66 -0.42 -6.68 0.20
CA HIS A 66 -1.71 -6.07 0.56
C HIS A 66 -2.82 -7.12 0.43
N LEU A 67 -3.25 -7.64 1.58
CA LEU A 67 -4.17 -8.78 1.67
C LEU A 67 -5.63 -8.33 1.69
N MET A 68 -6.24 -8.22 0.53
CA MET A 68 -7.68 -8.02 0.34
C MET A 68 -8.39 -9.37 0.29
N ILE A 69 -8.29 -10.14 1.39
CA ILE A 69 -8.81 -11.50 1.51
C ILE A 69 -9.56 -11.69 2.83
N THR A 70 -10.49 -12.64 2.87
CA THR A 70 -11.41 -12.85 4.00
C THR A 70 -10.79 -13.47 5.25
N ASN A 71 -9.75 -14.31 5.11
CA ASN A 71 -9.13 -15.03 6.23
C ASN A 71 -7.59 -14.86 6.19
N PRO A 72 -7.06 -13.61 6.33
CA PRO A 72 -5.64 -13.36 6.17
C PRO A 72 -4.76 -14.11 7.17
N GLU A 73 -5.26 -14.45 8.37
CA GLU A 73 -4.53 -15.19 9.39
C GLU A 73 -4.02 -16.56 8.93
N GLN A 74 -4.66 -17.15 7.92
CA GLN A 74 -4.27 -18.45 7.38
C GLN A 74 -3.04 -18.37 6.47
N TYR A 75 -2.69 -17.18 5.97
CA TYR A 75 -1.70 -16.98 4.91
C TYR A 75 -0.52 -16.09 5.31
N ILE A 76 -0.52 -15.53 6.54
CA ILE A 76 0.56 -14.63 7.01
C ILE A 76 1.93 -15.28 6.85
N GLU A 77 2.06 -16.55 7.27
CA GLU A 77 3.32 -17.28 7.20
C GLU A 77 3.76 -17.53 5.75
N ASP A 78 2.82 -17.88 4.87
CA ASP A 78 3.10 -18.15 3.45
C ASP A 78 3.62 -16.89 2.75
N PHE A 79 2.99 -15.73 2.99
CA PHE A 79 3.47 -14.46 2.43
C PHE A 79 4.81 -14.02 3.03
N ALA A 80 5.02 -14.25 4.33
CA ALA A 80 6.28 -13.96 5.00
C ALA A 80 7.43 -14.79 4.41
N GLN A 81 7.21 -16.09 4.18
CA GLN A 81 8.19 -17.00 3.58
C GLN A 81 8.43 -16.71 2.10
N ALA A 82 7.40 -16.30 1.36
CA ALA A 82 7.52 -15.87 -0.04
C ALA A 82 8.38 -14.60 -0.22
N GLY A 83 8.65 -13.86 0.87
CA GLY A 83 9.56 -12.72 0.85
C GLY A 83 8.89 -11.36 0.99
N ALA A 84 7.63 -11.30 1.44
CA ALA A 84 7.02 -10.04 1.86
C ALA A 84 7.76 -9.46 3.08
N ASP A 85 8.00 -8.17 3.08
CA ASP A 85 8.62 -7.43 4.19
C ASP A 85 7.56 -6.70 5.02
N VAL A 86 6.47 -6.28 4.38
CA VAL A 86 5.30 -5.65 4.99
C VAL A 86 4.07 -6.49 4.65
N ILE A 87 3.25 -6.79 5.64
CA ILE A 87 1.98 -7.47 5.44
C ILE A 87 0.87 -6.50 5.87
N ILE A 88 0.00 -6.16 4.92
CA ILE A 88 -1.10 -5.23 5.09
C ILE A 88 -2.40 -6.03 5.13
N VAL A 89 -3.14 -5.92 6.23
CA VAL A 89 -4.44 -6.58 6.41
C VAL A 89 -5.53 -5.53 6.59
N HIS A 90 -6.73 -5.81 6.15
CA HIS A 90 -7.86 -4.91 6.33
C HIS A 90 -8.47 -5.00 7.72
N GLN A 91 -8.81 -3.85 8.33
CA GLN A 91 -9.57 -3.80 9.59
C GLN A 91 -10.89 -4.58 9.48
N GLU A 92 -11.50 -4.56 8.32
CA GLU A 92 -12.84 -5.07 8.06
C GLU A 92 -12.92 -6.61 8.01
N VAL A 93 -11.78 -7.29 7.89
CA VAL A 93 -11.75 -8.76 7.73
C VAL A 93 -11.59 -9.52 9.04
N SER A 94 -11.21 -8.87 10.14
CA SER A 94 -10.95 -9.58 11.39
C SER A 94 -11.49 -8.84 12.62
N PRO A 95 -12.37 -9.49 13.41
CA PRO A 95 -12.75 -8.98 14.73
C PRO A 95 -11.61 -9.10 15.76
N HIS A 96 -10.55 -9.87 15.43
CA HIS A 96 -9.38 -10.10 16.29
C HIS A 96 -8.11 -9.46 15.74
N LEU A 97 -8.21 -8.23 15.24
CA LEU A 97 -7.12 -7.53 14.56
C LEU A 97 -5.84 -7.47 15.40
N HIS A 98 -5.92 -7.25 16.71
CA HIS A 98 -4.75 -7.27 17.60
C HIS A 98 -3.96 -8.60 17.49
N ARG A 99 -4.64 -9.74 17.49
CA ARG A 99 -3.99 -11.07 17.32
C ARG A 99 -3.34 -11.19 15.96
N LEU A 100 -3.99 -10.71 14.91
CA LEU A 100 -3.46 -10.74 13.54
C LEU A 100 -2.17 -9.92 13.40
N ILE A 101 -2.14 -8.72 14.01
CA ILE A 101 -0.93 -7.88 14.09
C ILE A 101 0.21 -8.62 14.81
N GLN A 102 -0.10 -9.26 15.95
CA GLN A 102 0.90 -10.04 16.68
C GLN A 102 1.45 -11.20 15.84
N GLN A 103 0.60 -11.88 15.06
CA GLN A 103 1.01 -12.95 14.17
C GLN A 103 2.00 -12.44 13.10
N ILE A 104 1.69 -11.30 12.45
CA ILE A 104 2.58 -10.66 11.47
C ILE A 104 3.94 -10.32 12.11
N LYS A 105 3.93 -9.71 13.30
CA LYS A 105 5.17 -9.37 14.01
C LYS A 105 5.95 -10.59 14.46
N THR A 106 5.29 -11.66 14.83
CA THR A 106 5.93 -12.94 15.18
C THR A 106 6.62 -13.58 13.97
N ALA A 107 6.05 -13.41 12.77
CA ALA A 107 6.71 -13.80 11.52
C ALA A 107 7.88 -12.88 11.12
N GLY A 108 8.24 -11.90 11.96
CA GLY A 108 9.34 -10.95 11.75
C GLY A 108 9.07 -9.91 10.66
N LYS A 109 7.80 -9.60 10.39
CA LYS A 109 7.39 -8.67 9.34
C LYS A 109 6.84 -7.37 9.90
N MET A 110 6.91 -6.30 9.11
CA MET A 110 6.22 -5.05 9.41
C MET A 110 4.71 -5.27 9.31
N ALA A 111 3.99 -4.83 10.36
CA ALA A 111 2.54 -4.98 10.45
C ALA A 111 1.84 -3.69 10.03
N ALA A 112 1.02 -3.78 8.99
CA ALA A 112 0.22 -2.68 8.50
C ALA A 112 -1.28 -3.02 8.47
N VAL A 113 -2.11 -1.99 8.65
CA VAL A 113 -3.57 -2.13 8.58
C VAL A 113 -4.15 -1.17 7.57
N ALA A 114 -4.97 -1.71 6.67
CA ALA A 114 -5.73 -0.93 5.69
C ALA A 114 -7.13 -0.57 6.22
N LEU A 115 -7.61 0.62 5.85
CA LEU A 115 -8.97 1.09 6.06
C LEU A 115 -9.63 1.40 4.73
N THR A 116 -10.81 0.82 4.48
CA THR A 116 -11.64 1.19 3.33
C THR A 116 -12.16 2.62 3.45
N PRO A 117 -12.68 3.25 2.37
CA PRO A 117 -13.17 4.63 2.44
C PRO A 117 -14.21 4.89 3.52
N SER A 118 -15.07 3.92 3.84
CA SER A 118 -16.13 4.05 4.84
C SER A 118 -15.69 3.78 6.28
N THR A 119 -14.55 3.12 6.50
CA THR A 119 -14.09 2.76 7.86
C THR A 119 -13.34 3.92 8.51
N PRO A 120 -13.77 4.39 9.68
CA PRO A 120 -13.16 5.55 10.33
C PRO A 120 -11.86 5.19 11.06
N VAL A 121 -10.96 6.19 11.20
CA VAL A 121 -9.63 6.04 11.84
C VAL A 121 -9.72 5.58 13.29
N PHE A 122 -10.77 5.95 14.04
CA PHE A 122 -10.90 5.59 15.45
C PHE A 122 -10.90 4.08 15.69
N MET A 123 -11.22 3.27 14.68
CA MET A 123 -11.13 1.81 14.76
C MET A 123 -9.72 1.29 15.05
N LEU A 124 -8.70 2.10 14.81
CA LEU A 124 -7.29 1.74 15.05
C LEU A 124 -6.70 2.40 16.31
N GLU A 125 -7.41 3.29 17.00
CA GLU A 125 -6.83 4.13 18.06
C GLU A 125 -6.15 3.32 19.17
N ASP A 126 -6.73 2.19 19.57
CA ASP A 126 -6.19 1.35 20.65
C ASP A 126 -4.99 0.50 20.24
N ILE A 127 -4.82 0.25 18.94
CA ILE A 127 -3.75 -0.62 18.41
C ILE A 127 -2.70 0.15 17.61
N LEU A 128 -2.89 1.46 17.40
CA LEU A 128 -2.06 2.28 16.51
C LEU A 128 -0.57 2.26 16.89
N SER A 129 -0.26 2.14 18.18
CA SER A 129 1.11 2.04 18.70
C SER A 129 1.81 0.73 18.33
N LEU A 130 1.07 -0.27 17.87
CA LEU A 130 1.59 -1.57 17.43
C LEU A 130 1.87 -1.59 15.93
N LEU A 131 1.36 -0.60 15.17
CA LEU A 131 1.44 -0.58 13.73
C LEU A 131 2.69 0.14 13.25
N ASP A 132 3.31 -0.43 12.23
CA ASP A 132 4.42 0.20 11.51
C ASP A 132 3.88 1.13 10.40
N MET A 133 2.66 0.87 9.90
CA MET A 133 2.01 1.64 8.85
C MET A 133 0.49 1.50 8.89
N VAL A 134 -0.22 2.55 8.47
CA VAL A 134 -1.65 2.49 8.14
C VAL A 134 -1.85 2.87 6.69
N LEU A 135 -2.52 2.00 5.94
CA LEU A 135 -2.93 2.23 4.57
C LEU A 135 -4.36 2.79 4.54
N ILE A 136 -4.54 3.97 3.98
CA ILE A 136 -5.86 4.56 3.70
C ILE A 136 -6.22 4.30 2.24
N MET A 137 -7.25 3.47 2.02
CA MET A 137 -7.81 3.31 0.68
C MET A 137 -8.49 4.60 0.26
N THR A 138 -8.08 5.13 -0.88
CA THR A 138 -8.63 6.33 -1.51
C THR A 138 -9.52 6.02 -2.72
N VAL A 139 -9.81 4.73 -2.90
CA VAL A 139 -10.83 4.13 -3.77
C VAL A 139 -11.49 2.97 -3.04
N ASN A 140 -12.60 2.43 -3.55
CA ASN A 140 -13.11 1.14 -3.06
C ASN A 140 -12.16 0.03 -3.52
N PRO A 141 -11.66 -0.86 -2.61
CA PRO A 141 -10.74 -1.91 -2.98
C PRO A 141 -11.35 -2.89 -4.00
N GLY A 142 -10.49 -3.48 -4.87
CA GLY A 142 -10.88 -4.53 -5.81
C GLY A 142 -10.44 -4.32 -7.26
N PHE A 143 -10.25 -3.09 -7.72
CA PHE A 143 -9.86 -2.80 -9.11
C PHE A 143 -8.87 -1.64 -9.18
N GLY A 144 -7.95 -1.71 -10.14
CA GLY A 144 -7.07 -0.59 -10.49
C GLY A 144 -7.77 0.47 -11.35
N GLY A 145 -7.14 1.66 -11.48
CA GLY A 145 -7.59 2.72 -12.39
C GLY A 145 -8.88 3.45 -11.99
N GLN A 146 -9.29 3.37 -10.73
CA GLN A 146 -10.48 4.06 -10.22
C GLN A 146 -10.19 5.55 -9.93
N GLU A 147 -11.25 6.36 -9.93
CA GLU A 147 -11.19 7.77 -9.54
C GLU A 147 -10.96 7.92 -8.03
N PHE A 148 -10.15 8.91 -7.67
CA PHE A 148 -9.82 9.26 -6.29
C PHE A 148 -11.05 9.75 -5.51
N ILE A 149 -11.28 9.21 -4.33
CA ILE A 149 -12.35 9.62 -3.42
C ILE A 149 -11.86 10.76 -2.52
N HIS A 150 -12.21 12.00 -2.85
CA HIS A 150 -11.76 13.20 -2.15
C HIS A 150 -12.16 13.25 -0.67
N GLU A 151 -13.26 12.61 -0.29
CA GLU A 151 -13.77 12.50 1.08
C GLU A 151 -12.83 11.73 2.01
N THR A 152 -11.82 11.05 1.47
CA THR A 152 -10.80 10.37 2.27
C THR A 152 -9.69 11.31 2.78
N LEU A 153 -9.52 12.50 2.20
CA LEU A 153 -8.50 13.47 2.62
C LEU A 153 -8.59 13.87 4.10
N PRO A 154 -9.78 14.20 4.67
CA PRO A 154 -9.91 14.47 6.10
C PRO A 154 -9.50 13.29 7.00
N LYS A 155 -9.69 12.04 6.51
CA LYS A 155 -9.28 10.83 7.22
C LYS A 155 -7.76 10.75 7.33
N ILE A 156 -7.03 11.03 6.23
CA ILE A 156 -5.56 11.06 6.21
C ILE A 156 -5.05 12.12 7.20
N ALA A 157 -5.61 13.33 7.14
CA ALA A 157 -5.23 14.44 8.02
C ALA A 157 -5.48 14.11 9.50
N ARG A 158 -6.62 13.49 9.82
CA ARG A 158 -6.95 13.05 11.17
C ARG A 158 -5.97 12.00 11.68
N LEU A 159 -5.61 11.02 10.87
CA LEU A 159 -4.64 9.99 11.24
C LEU A 159 -3.27 10.62 11.52
N ARG A 160 -2.79 11.51 10.64
CA ARG A 160 -1.52 12.23 10.83
C ARG A 160 -1.51 13.01 12.14
N GLN A 161 -2.62 13.71 12.44
CA GLN A 161 -2.77 14.43 13.69
C GLN A 161 -2.61 13.51 14.92
N ILE A 162 -3.28 12.35 14.93
CA ILE A 162 -3.21 11.38 16.04
C ILE A 162 -1.78 10.84 16.20
N ILE A 163 -1.14 10.42 15.11
CA ILE A 163 0.25 9.91 15.11
C ILE A 163 1.18 10.96 15.70
N THR A 164 1.08 12.21 15.24
CA THR A 164 1.93 13.33 15.71
C THR A 164 1.67 13.65 17.19
N GLN A 165 0.42 13.75 17.62
CA GLN A 165 0.05 14.05 19.02
C GLN A 165 0.51 12.96 19.99
N ARG A 166 0.51 11.69 19.55
CA ARG A 166 0.95 10.55 20.38
C ARG A 166 2.45 10.27 20.26
N GLY A 167 3.20 10.98 19.40
CA GLY A 167 4.62 10.77 19.19
C GLY A 167 4.94 9.37 18.58
N LEU A 168 4.04 8.82 17.77
CA LEU A 168 4.19 7.48 17.22
C LEU A 168 5.03 7.49 15.94
N HIS A 169 5.76 6.39 15.72
CA HIS A 169 6.45 6.11 14.47
C HIS A 169 5.60 5.16 13.63
N CYS A 170 4.72 5.73 12.81
CA CYS A 170 3.81 4.98 11.96
C CYS A 170 3.69 5.71 10.61
N ASP A 171 3.98 5.02 9.52
CA ASP A 171 3.81 5.55 8.17
C ASP A 171 2.31 5.68 7.84
N ILE A 172 1.98 6.66 6.99
CA ILE A 172 0.66 6.75 6.37
C ILE A 172 0.83 6.53 4.88
N GLU A 173 0.28 5.43 4.41
CA GLU A 173 0.21 5.09 3.02
C GLU A 173 -1.18 5.37 2.46
N VAL A 174 -1.27 5.69 1.17
CA VAL A 174 -2.52 5.88 0.45
C VAL A 174 -2.52 5.07 -0.83
N ASP A 175 -3.64 4.43 -1.14
CA ASP A 175 -3.80 3.59 -2.33
C ASP A 175 -5.14 3.87 -3.02
N GLY A 176 -5.04 4.20 -4.30
CA GLY A 176 -6.16 4.40 -5.22
C GLY A 176 -6.26 5.81 -5.79
N GLY A 177 -6.30 5.90 -7.12
CA GLY A 177 -6.44 7.17 -7.84
C GLY A 177 -5.25 8.13 -7.65
N ILE A 178 -4.05 7.59 -7.37
CA ILE A 178 -2.84 8.40 -7.18
C ILE A 178 -2.21 8.72 -8.53
N HIS A 179 -2.18 10.00 -8.85
CA HIS A 179 -1.59 10.58 -10.05
C HIS A 179 -1.14 12.03 -9.78
N GLU A 180 -0.55 12.72 -10.75
CA GLU A 180 0.07 14.04 -10.56
C GLU A 180 -0.86 15.10 -9.95
N ALA A 181 -2.17 15.03 -10.19
CA ALA A 181 -3.11 16.00 -9.63
C ALA A 181 -3.51 15.67 -8.17
N THR A 182 -3.48 14.38 -7.77
CA THR A 182 -3.87 13.94 -6.43
C THR A 182 -2.68 13.83 -5.47
N VAL A 183 -1.46 13.60 -5.96
CA VAL A 183 -0.21 13.58 -5.16
C VAL A 183 -0.11 14.78 -4.22
N PRO A 184 -0.25 16.05 -4.67
CA PRO A 184 -0.14 17.20 -3.76
C PRO A 184 -1.21 17.22 -2.66
N LEU A 185 -2.40 16.68 -2.93
CA LEU A 185 -3.51 16.67 -1.99
C LEU A 185 -3.24 15.71 -0.83
N VAL A 186 -2.82 14.48 -1.14
CA VAL A 186 -2.57 13.45 -0.13
C VAL A 186 -1.32 13.75 0.69
N VAL A 187 -0.27 14.32 0.08
CA VAL A 187 0.94 14.75 0.80
C VAL A 187 0.62 15.87 1.78
N ARG A 188 -0.16 16.88 1.37
CA ARG A 188 -0.60 17.96 2.28
C ARG A 188 -1.49 17.44 3.40
N ALA A 189 -2.29 16.41 3.14
CA ALA A 189 -3.09 15.74 4.18
C ALA A 189 -2.23 14.92 5.16
N GLY A 190 -0.97 14.60 4.83
CA GLY A 190 -0.03 13.96 5.73
C GLY A 190 0.36 12.53 5.35
N ALA A 191 0.01 12.04 4.17
CA ALA A 191 0.53 10.79 3.64
C ALA A 191 2.02 10.92 3.31
N ASN A 192 2.77 9.85 3.51
CA ASN A 192 4.20 9.80 3.20
C ASN A 192 4.60 8.62 2.30
N LEU A 193 3.69 7.68 2.04
CA LEU A 193 3.84 6.62 1.05
C LEU A 193 2.65 6.67 0.09
N LEU A 194 2.94 6.62 -1.21
CA LEU A 194 1.97 6.86 -2.28
C LEU A 194 1.97 5.67 -3.21
N VAL A 195 0.92 4.83 -3.13
CA VAL A 195 0.76 3.69 -4.02
C VAL A 195 0.20 4.17 -5.36
N ALA A 196 0.90 3.85 -6.43
CA ALA A 196 0.49 4.20 -7.79
C ALA A 196 0.57 2.97 -8.71
N GLY A 197 -0.56 2.55 -9.24
CA GLY A 197 -0.67 1.45 -10.20
C GLY A 197 -0.67 1.95 -11.64
N SER A 198 -1.84 2.26 -12.18
CA SER A 198 -2.04 2.69 -13.59
C SER A 198 -1.31 3.99 -13.95
N ALA A 199 -1.02 4.85 -12.98
CA ALA A 199 -0.21 6.04 -13.20
C ALA A 199 1.28 5.73 -13.42
N VAL A 200 1.75 4.55 -13.01
CA VAL A 200 3.14 4.07 -13.22
C VAL A 200 3.18 3.08 -14.40
N TYR A 201 2.35 2.06 -14.36
CA TYR A 201 2.32 1.02 -15.39
C TYR A 201 1.23 1.34 -16.42
N ASN A 202 1.60 1.96 -17.52
CA ASN A 202 0.72 2.38 -18.60
C ASN A 202 1.40 2.18 -19.97
N GLN A 203 0.66 2.40 -21.06
CA GLN A 203 1.17 2.20 -22.44
C GLN A 203 1.66 3.49 -23.11
N HIS A 204 1.70 4.62 -22.38
CA HIS A 204 1.98 5.93 -22.95
C HIS A 204 3.42 6.41 -22.68
N GLU A 205 4.03 5.91 -21.63
CA GLU A 205 5.38 6.30 -21.19
C GLU A 205 6.07 5.12 -20.50
N SER A 206 7.39 5.17 -20.35
CA SER A 206 8.14 4.19 -19.55
C SER A 206 7.85 4.32 -18.06
N VAL A 207 8.10 3.25 -17.29
CA VAL A 207 7.98 3.27 -15.82
C VAL A 207 8.84 4.38 -15.22
N SER A 208 10.04 4.59 -15.75
CA SER A 208 10.97 5.63 -15.29
C SER A 208 10.42 7.04 -15.50
N GLU A 209 9.81 7.32 -16.67
CA GLU A 209 9.18 8.62 -16.97
C GLU A 209 7.96 8.86 -16.07
N ALA A 210 7.10 7.85 -15.90
CA ALA A 210 5.93 7.91 -15.02
C ALA A 210 6.34 8.20 -13.57
N MET A 211 7.35 7.50 -13.05
CA MET A 211 7.89 7.72 -11.71
C MET A 211 8.47 9.13 -11.55
N ALA A 212 9.18 9.63 -12.55
CA ALA A 212 9.71 11.01 -12.54
C ALA A 212 8.58 12.05 -12.53
N ARG A 213 7.53 11.85 -13.34
CA ARG A 213 6.34 12.72 -13.39
C ARG A 213 5.64 12.78 -12.03
N LEU A 214 5.41 11.65 -11.39
CA LEU A 214 4.78 11.59 -10.06
C LEU A 214 5.68 12.26 -9.00
N ARG A 215 7.00 12.04 -9.05
CA ARG A 215 7.94 12.67 -8.11
C ARG A 215 7.96 14.19 -8.25
N ASN A 216 7.88 14.71 -9.47
CA ASN A 216 7.83 16.16 -9.73
C ASN A 216 6.51 16.79 -9.23
N ALA A 217 5.45 16.00 -9.02
CA ALA A 217 4.19 16.49 -8.45
C ALA A 217 4.22 16.56 -6.91
N ILE A 218 5.25 15.99 -6.25
CA ILE A 218 5.40 16.11 -4.79
C ILE A 218 5.71 17.57 -4.45
N PRO A 219 4.93 18.21 -3.57
CA PRO A 219 5.19 19.59 -3.16
C PRO A 219 6.58 19.73 -2.53
N GLU A 220 7.30 20.77 -2.89
CA GLU A 220 8.48 21.17 -2.12
C GLU A 220 8.06 21.39 -0.66
N SER A 221 8.86 20.85 0.27
CA SER A 221 8.56 20.91 1.71
C SER A 221 8.33 22.36 2.13
N MET A 222 7.14 22.61 2.71
CA MET A 222 6.86 23.86 3.42
C MET A 222 7.61 23.91 4.74
#